data_66e0e8c9f308794fc2dd84e64ebd2a2a
#
_entry.id   66e0e8c9f308794fc2dd84e64ebd2a2a
#
_cell.length_a   1.000
_cell.length_b   1.000
_cell.length_c   1.000
_cell.angle_alpha   90.00
_cell.angle_beta   90.00
_cell.angle_gamma   90.00
#
_symmetry.space_group_name_H-M   'P 1'
#
loop_
_entity.id
_entity.type
_entity.pdbx_description
1 polymer ?
#
loop_
_entity_poly.entity_id
_entity_poly.type
_entity_poly.pdbx_seq_one_letter_code
_entity_poly.pdbx_strand_id
1 'polypeptide(L)'
;MNNNLNSYNTFNTINDINLELPDTLKFHWNLLFMCNYHCSFCYAREQEWNRLLKPDKIDLVIDFFSKLKREFQVFLLGGEVSIYPYLDIVLDKLNSLNELNLIKKISIISNGAKLIKPELCNKFNNIHLSYYANYAKPDEFIKSIEYYKQYNYVLVTFLFDSNYQIEHLEILKYCKENNIICYGSFIFHKDQIKKIDTSTEYFKLIEPYLIKNLVYNNNKFNEIQSYNQNLHYFKDWNCNNKTFDIPIDFNGNVNQFCSDIEYNIDMLNNNDFVYKCELEQCVCPARNNCSKYRDN
;
A
#
# COMPACT_ATOMS: atom_id res chain seq x y z
N MET A 1 -27.20 -17.35 5.68
CA MET A 1 -26.01 -17.10 6.52
C MET A 1 -25.95 -15.61 6.76
N ASN A 2 -26.35 -15.18 7.98
CA ASN A 2 -26.39 -13.75 8.33
C ASN A 2 -25.02 -13.32 8.80
N ASN A 3 -24.25 -12.69 7.93
CA ASN A 3 -22.99 -12.06 8.31
C ASN A 3 -23.32 -10.73 9.00
N ASN A 4 -22.89 -10.60 10.24
CA ASN A 4 -22.94 -9.38 11.03
C ASN A 4 -22.11 -8.27 10.35
N LEU A 5 -22.75 -7.48 9.50
CA LEU A 5 -22.19 -6.28 8.84
C LEU A 5 -22.18 -5.04 9.77
N ASN A 6 -22.64 -5.18 11.03
CA ASN A 6 -22.88 -4.04 11.92
C ASN A 6 -21.67 -3.58 12.75
N SER A 7 -20.48 -4.16 12.61
CA SER A 7 -19.30 -3.74 13.38
C SER A 7 -18.33 -2.80 12.64
N TYR A 8 -18.65 -2.40 11.40
CA TYR A 8 -17.75 -1.58 10.56
C TYR A 8 -18.18 -0.12 10.39
N ASN A 9 -19.23 0.32 11.10
CA ASN A 9 -19.82 1.65 10.90
C ASN A 9 -19.05 2.83 11.52
N THR A 10 -17.82 2.65 12.02
CA THR A 10 -17.04 3.74 12.66
C THR A 10 -15.73 4.10 11.96
N PHE A 11 -15.33 3.42 10.88
CA PHE A 11 -14.08 3.72 10.18
C PHE A 11 -14.32 4.48 8.88
N ASN A 12 -14.79 5.72 8.96
CA ASN A 12 -14.96 6.57 7.78
C ASN A 12 -13.65 7.19 7.25
N THR A 13 -12.54 7.04 7.96
CA THR A 13 -11.21 7.46 7.48
C THR A 13 -10.12 6.55 8.07
N ILE A 14 -9.04 6.31 7.32
CA ILE A 14 -7.81 5.63 7.80
C ILE A 14 -7.16 6.37 8.99
N ASN A 15 -7.66 7.55 9.35
CA ASN A 15 -7.13 8.40 10.41
C ASN A 15 -7.30 7.85 11.84
N ASP A 16 -8.13 6.81 12.02
CA ASP A 16 -8.38 6.19 13.33
C ASP A 16 -7.51 4.94 13.59
N ILE A 17 -6.44 4.76 12.80
CA ILE A 17 -5.47 3.70 13.07
C ILE A 17 -4.79 4.04 14.39
N ASN A 18 -5.08 3.26 15.43
CA ASN A 18 -4.37 3.32 16.70
C ASN A 18 -2.87 3.21 16.46
N LEU A 19 -2.11 4.07 17.14
CA LEU A 19 -0.65 4.12 17.09
C LEU A 19 0.02 2.98 17.88
N GLU A 20 -0.76 2.06 18.43
CA GLU A 20 -0.22 0.81 18.93
C GLU A 20 0.50 0.12 17.77
N LEU A 21 1.75 -0.21 18.01
CA LEU A 21 2.57 -0.97 17.07
C LEU A 21 1.75 -2.18 16.62
N PRO A 22 1.48 -2.34 15.32
CA PRO A 22 0.61 -3.42 14.89
C PRO A 22 1.29 -4.75 15.24
N ASP A 23 0.61 -5.61 16.00
CA ASP A 23 1.09 -6.96 16.35
C ASP A 23 1.35 -7.83 15.11
N THR A 24 0.89 -7.40 13.97
CA THR A 24 0.90 -8.15 12.71
C THR A 24 1.90 -7.57 11.73
N LEU A 25 2.87 -8.38 11.29
CA LEU A 25 3.81 -8.03 10.22
C LEU A 25 3.06 -7.81 8.90
N LYS A 26 3.53 -6.87 8.07
CA LYS A 26 3.00 -6.60 6.73
C LYS A 26 4.11 -6.77 5.71
N PHE A 27 3.96 -7.73 4.83
CA PHE A 27 4.90 -7.97 3.75
C PHE A 27 4.38 -7.35 2.46
N HIS A 28 5.21 -6.51 1.84
CA HIS A 28 4.97 -5.91 0.54
C HIS A 28 5.79 -6.66 -0.51
N TRP A 29 5.18 -7.67 -1.14
CA TRP A 29 5.85 -8.58 -2.05
C TRP A 29 5.73 -8.10 -3.49
N ASN A 30 6.85 -7.62 -4.04
CA ASN A 30 6.95 -7.20 -5.44
C ASN A 30 7.09 -8.41 -6.36
N LEU A 31 6.08 -8.65 -7.19
CA LEU A 31 6.05 -9.79 -8.12
C LEU A 31 6.69 -9.47 -9.47
N LEU A 32 6.61 -8.21 -9.92
CA LEU A 32 7.10 -7.79 -11.23
C LEU A 32 7.27 -6.27 -11.29
N PHE A 33 8.04 -5.80 -12.29
CA PHE A 33 8.08 -4.37 -12.64
C PHE A 33 7.29 -4.04 -13.91
N MET A 34 6.88 -5.04 -14.69
CA MET A 34 6.02 -4.82 -15.85
C MET A 34 4.68 -4.21 -15.46
N CYS A 35 4.21 -3.24 -16.22
CA CYS A 35 2.91 -2.60 -16.03
C CYS A 35 2.29 -2.25 -17.38
N ASN A 36 0.97 -2.26 -17.46
CA ASN A 36 0.21 -1.80 -18.62
C ASN A 36 0.06 -0.26 -18.66
N TYR A 37 0.43 0.45 -17.58
CA TYR A 37 0.52 1.91 -17.52
C TYR A 37 1.99 2.36 -17.58
N HIS A 38 2.21 3.60 -18.03
CA HIS A 38 3.53 4.22 -18.15
C HIS A 38 3.62 5.53 -17.36
N CYS A 39 3.20 5.47 -16.06
CA CYS A 39 3.14 6.63 -15.20
C CYS A 39 4.51 7.32 -15.06
N SER A 40 4.58 8.63 -15.32
CA SER A 40 5.83 9.41 -15.30
C SER A 40 6.49 9.49 -13.92
N PHE A 41 5.70 9.34 -12.87
CA PHE A 41 6.12 9.38 -11.46
C PHE A 41 6.45 8.00 -10.88
N CYS A 42 6.27 6.91 -11.66
CA CYS A 42 6.46 5.56 -11.16
C CYS A 42 7.94 5.24 -10.94
N TYR A 43 8.29 4.86 -9.70
CA TYR A 43 9.66 4.47 -9.36
C TYR A 43 10.15 3.22 -10.11
N ALA A 44 9.23 2.31 -10.47
CA ALA A 44 9.56 1.10 -11.23
C ALA A 44 10.06 1.42 -12.66
N ARG A 45 9.80 2.63 -13.15
CA ARG A 45 10.20 3.06 -14.49
C ARG A 45 11.71 3.23 -14.65
N GLU A 46 12.41 3.54 -13.57
CA GLU A 46 13.87 3.67 -13.51
C GLU A 46 14.57 2.31 -13.39
N GLN A 47 13.79 1.24 -13.19
CA GLN A 47 14.27 -0.13 -13.01
C GLN A 47 14.21 -0.91 -14.34
N GLU A 48 14.78 -2.10 -14.37
CA GLU A 48 14.66 -3.00 -15.51
C GLU A 48 13.21 -3.46 -15.68
N TRP A 49 12.50 -2.84 -16.60
CA TRP A 49 11.06 -2.98 -16.83
C TRP A 49 10.56 -4.43 -17.04
N ASN A 50 11.42 -5.32 -17.52
CA ASN A 50 11.06 -6.71 -17.83
C ASN A 50 11.29 -7.67 -16.65
N ARG A 51 11.67 -7.18 -15.48
CA ARG A 51 11.90 -8.06 -14.34
C ARG A 51 10.61 -8.57 -13.76
N LEU A 52 10.58 -9.87 -13.52
CA LEU A 52 9.50 -10.56 -12.80
C LEU A 52 10.08 -11.65 -11.90
N LEU A 53 9.40 -11.91 -10.80
CA LEU A 53 9.68 -13.00 -9.89
C LEU A 53 9.47 -14.32 -10.63
N LYS A 54 10.49 -15.20 -10.62
CA LYS A 54 10.42 -16.52 -11.24
C LYS A 54 9.86 -17.56 -10.26
N PRO A 55 9.32 -18.69 -10.74
CA PRO A 55 8.75 -19.73 -9.89
C PRO A 55 9.67 -20.26 -8.79
N ASP A 56 10.96 -20.45 -9.08
CA ASP A 56 11.95 -20.88 -8.09
C ASP A 56 12.12 -19.90 -6.93
N LYS A 57 11.93 -18.61 -7.19
CA LYS A 57 11.97 -17.57 -6.16
C LYS A 57 10.69 -17.49 -5.34
N ILE A 58 9.54 -17.89 -5.90
CA ILE A 58 8.29 -18.04 -5.14
C ILE A 58 8.52 -19.03 -3.98
N ASP A 59 9.14 -20.17 -4.26
CA ASP A 59 9.39 -21.20 -3.23
C ASP A 59 10.28 -20.71 -2.10
N LEU A 60 11.28 -19.88 -2.39
CA LEU A 60 12.14 -19.27 -1.37
C LEU A 60 11.34 -18.35 -0.42
N VAL A 61 10.45 -17.55 -0.96
CA VAL A 61 9.61 -16.64 -0.14
C VAL A 61 8.58 -17.42 0.68
N ILE A 62 8.00 -18.47 0.11
CA ILE A 62 7.06 -19.33 0.83
C ILE A 62 7.77 -20.09 1.96
N ASP A 63 8.97 -20.61 1.73
CA ASP A 63 9.80 -21.24 2.77
C ASP A 63 10.16 -20.25 3.89
N PHE A 64 10.47 -18.99 3.54
CA PHE A 64 10.68 -17.93 4.51
C PHE A 64 9.41 -17.68 5.35
N PHE A 65 8.24 -17.54 4.73
CA PHE A 65 6.98 -17.34 5.46
C PHE A 65 6.62 -18.52 6.37
N SER A 66 6.92 -19.74 5.97
CA SER A 66 6.65 -20.94 6.77
C SER A 66 7.43 -20.99 8.09
N LYS A 67 8.53 -20.24 8.20
CA LYS A 67 9.39 -20.16 9.40
C LYS A 67 9.01 -19.03 10.35
N LEU A 68 8.07 -18.16 9.95
CA LEU A 68 7.55 -17.12 10.83
C LEU A 68 6.72 -17.75 11.96
N LYS A 69 6.85 -17.17 13.16
CA LYS A 69 6.08 -17.57 14.36
C LYS A 69 5.04 -16.53 14.77
N ARG A 70 4.82 -15.54 13.92
CA ARG A 70 3.92 -14.41 14.14
C ARG A 70 2.89 -14.34 13.03
N GLU A 71 1.75 -13.77 13.36
CA GLU A 71 0.73 -13.43 12.36
C GLU A 71 1.23 -12.35 11.40
N PHE A 72 0.89 -12.49 10.13
CA PHE A 72 1.30 -11.54 9.11
C PHE A 72 0.24 -11.33 8.03
N GLN A 73 0.38 -10.25 7.30
CA GLN A 73 -0.40 -9.92 6.11
C GLN A 73 0.54 -9.84 4.92
N VAL A 74 0.05 -10.21 3.74
CA VAL A 74 0.81 -10.11 2.49
C VAL A 74 0.09 -9.17 1.54
N PHE A 75 0.81 -8.17 1.04
CA PHE A 75 0.40 -7.29 -0.04
C PHE A 75 1.17 -7.68 -1.30
N LEU A 76 0.47 -8.24 -2.28
CA LEU A 76 1.03 -8.55 -3.59
C LEU A 76 0.97 -7.30 -4.45
N LEU A 77 2.12 -6.83 -4.89
CA LEU A 77 2.26 -5.60 -5.65
C LEU A 77 3.40 -5.70 -6.69
N GLY A 78 3.68 -4.58 -7.36
CA GLY A 78 4.74 -4.49 -8.35
C GLY A 78 4.41 -3.42 -9.40
N GLY A 79 4.64 -3.71 -10.68
CA GLY A 79 4.11 -2.90 -11.76
C GLY A 79 2.59 -3.05 -11.82
N GLU A 80 2.09 -4.11 -12.45
CA GLU A 80 0.66 -4.45 -12.42
C GLU A 80 0.48 -5.96 -12.17
N VAL A 81 -0.07 -6.29 -11.01
CA VAL A 81 -0.20 -7.69 -10.53
C VAL A 81 -1.11 -8.53 -11.43
N SER A 82 -2.15 -7.93 -12.01
CA SER A 82 -3.10 -8.65 -12.88
C SER A 82 -2.50 -9.21 -14.18
N ILE A 83 -1.30 -8.75 -14.56
CA ILE A 83 -0.56 -9.30 -15.72
C ILE A 83 0.54 -10.28 -15.33
N TYR A 84 0.75 -10.55 -14.03
CA TYR A 84 1.77 -11.48 -13.58
C TYR A 84 1.39 -12.92 -13.94
N PRO A 85 2.25 -13.64 -14.71
CA PRO A 85 1.88 -14.93 -15.30
C PRO A 85 1.76 -16.08 -14.30
N TYR A 86 2.34 -15.94 -13.10
CA TYR A 86 2.36 -16.97 -12.05
C TYR A 86 1.55 -16.55 -10.81
N LEU A 87 0.56 -15.67 -10.99
CA LEU A 87 -0.27 -15.19 -9.88
C LEU A 87 -1.05 -16.33 -9.21
N ASP A 88 -1.52 -17.29 -9.99
CA ASP A 88 -2.19 -18.50 -9.51
C ASP A 88 -1.29 -19.31 -8.57
N ILE A 89 -0.05 -19.55 -8.97
CA ILE A 89 0.94 -20.28 -8.17
C ILE A 89 1.22 -19.57 -6.83
N VAL A 90 1.40 -18.24 -6.85
CA VAL A 90 1.62 -17.45 -5.62
C VAL A 90 0.43 -17.57 -4.70
N LEU A 91 -0.78 -17.38 -5.21
CA LEU A 91 -2.00 -17.43 -4.42
C LEU A 91 -2.25 -18.82 -3.85
N ASP A 92 -2.02 -19.89 -4.63
CA ASP A 92 -2.17 -21.27 -4.16
C ASP A 92 -1.19 -21.60 -3.03
N LYS A 93 0.07 -21.22 -3.17
CA LYS A 93 1.09 -21.45 -2.14
C LYS A 93 0.82 -20.64 -0.87
N LEU A 94 0.39 -19.38 -0.98
CA LEU A 94 -0.01 -18.58 0.19
C LEU A 94 -1.22 -19.18 0.89
N ASN A 95 -2.23 -19.65 0.15
CA ASN A 95 -3.40 -20.29 0.76
C ASN A 95 -3.05 -21.62 1.43
N SER A 96 -2.09 -22.40 0.90
CA SER A 96 -1.60 -23.59 1.55
C SER A 96 -0.91 -23.29 2.90
N LEU A 97 -0.21 -22.14 3.02
CA LEU A 97 0.36 -21.70 4.30
C LEU A 97 -0.72 -21.25 5.30
N ASN A 98 -1.91 -20.89 4.83
CA ASN A 98 -2.99 -20.43 5.71
C ASN A 98 -3.52 -21.57 6.61
N GLU A 99 -3.26 -22.82 6.27
CA GLU A 99 -3.54 -23.98 7.16
C GLU A 99 -2.78 -23.86 8.49
N LEU A 100 -1.67 -23.10 8.53
CA LEU A 100 -0.92 -22.77 9.75
C LEU A 100 -1.55 -21.63 10.56
N ASN A 101 -2.63 -21.00 10.08
CA ASN A 101 -3.32 -19.85 10.67
C ASN A 101 -2.43 -18.60 10.92
N LEU A 102 -1.32 -18.47 10.22
CA LEU A 102 -0.39 -17.35 10.37
C LEU A 102 -0.71 -16.19 9.43
N ILE A 103 -1.30 -16.46 8.26
CA ILE A 103 -1.66 -15.44 7.29
C ILE A 103 -3.03 -14.86 7.64
N LYS A 104 -3.06 -13.64 8.11
CA LYS A 104 -4.32 -12.94 8.44
C LYS A 104 -5.03 -12.40 7.22
N LYS A 105 -4.27 -12.00 6.21
CA LYS A 105 -4.84 -11.35 5.02
C LYS A 105 -3.90 -11.43 3.83
N ILE A 106 -4.45 -11.72 2.67
CA ILE A 106 -3.79 -11.56 1.37
C ILE A 106 -4.48 -10.41 0.66
N SER A 107 -3.73 -9.38 0.28
CA SER A 107 -4.22 -8.21 -0.44
C SER A 107 -3.48 -8.04 -1.76
N ILE A 108 -4.18 -7.58 -2.78
CA ILE A 108 -3.60 -7.24 -4.08
C ILE A 108 -3.68 -5.74 -4.30
N ILE A 109 -2.61 -5.14 -4.83
CA ILE A 109 -2.58 -3.75 -5.29
C ILE A 109 -2.56 -3.76 -6.82
N SER A 110 -3.55 -3.15 -7.46
CA SER A 110 -3.74 -3.15 -8.91
C SER A 110 -4.23 -1.80 -9.40
N ASN A 111 -3.93 -1.44 -10.65
CA ASN A 111 -4.53 -0.29 -11.32
C ASN A 111 -5.95 -0.57 -11.88
N GLY A 112 -6.41 -1.81 -11.82
CA GLY A 112 -7.74 -2.22 -12.23
C GLY A 112 -7.99 -2.30 -13.74
N ALA A 113 -7.04 -1.91 -14.59
CA ALA A 113 -7.26 -1.87 -16.05
C ALA A 113 -7.37 -3.26 -16.67
N LYS A 114 -6.74 -4.27 -16.08
CA LYS A 114 -6.91 -5.66 -16.46
C LYS A 114 -7.48 -6.42 -15.27
N LEU A 115 -8.64 -7.05 -15.46
CA LEU A 115 -9.31 -7.80 -14.41
C LEU A 115 -8.60 -9.14 -14.16
N ILE A 116 -8.46 -9.49 -12.89
CA ILE A 116 -8.02 -10.81 -12.44
C ILE A 116 -9.18 -11.78 -12.65
N LYS A 117 -8.89 -13.00 -13.09
CA LYS A 117 -9.92 -14.02 -13.35
C LYS A 117 -10.73 -14.35 -12.09
N PRO A 118 -12.04 -14.60 -12.21
CA PRO A 118 -12.93 -14.87 -11.08
C PRO A 118 -12.44 -15.98 -10.15
N GLU A 119 -11.88 -17.06 -10.70
CA GLU A 119 -11.35 -18.19 -9.93
C GLU A 119 -10.17 -17.82 -9.04
N LEU A 120 -9.41 -16.77 -9.39
CA LEU A 120 -8.32 -16.26 -8.57
C LEU A 120 -8.82 -15.22 -7.55
N CYS A 121 -9.89 -14.50 -7.85
CA CYS A 121 -10.44 -13.50 -6.94
C CYS A 121 -10.85 -14.08 -5.58
N ASN A 122 -11.27 -15.35 -5.54
CA ASN A 122 -11.62 -16.03 -4.29
C ASN A 122 -10.42 -16.47 -3.44
N LYS A 123 -9.17 -16.29 -3.94
CA LYS A 123 -7.94 -16.70 -3.27
C LYS A 123 -7.27 -15.58 -2.49
N PHE A 124 -7.82 -14.38 -2.46
CA PHE A 124 -7.34 -13.25 -1.68
C PHE A 124 -8.49 -12.48 -1.03
N ASN A 125 -8.20 -11.71 0.00
CA ASN A 125 -9.23 -11.05 0.81
C ASN A 125 -9.60 -9.66 0.31
N ASN A 126 -8.59 -8.86 -0.05
CA ASN A 126 -8.77 -7.45 -0.40
C ASN A 126 -8.12 -7.12 -1.73
N ILE A 127 -8.72 -6.15 -2.41
CA ILE A 127 -8.05 -5.47 -3.51
C ILE A 127 -7.97 -3.96 -3.23
N HIS A 128 -6.78 -3.39 -3.41
CA HIS A 128 -6.52 -1.96 -3.39
C HIS A 128 -6.42 -1.49 -4.84
N LEU A 129 -7.47 -0.86 -5.34
CA LEU A 129 -7.50 -0.31 -6.69
C LEU A 129 -6.90 1.09 -6.68
N SER A 130 -5.82 1.27 -7.42
CA SER A 130 -5.12 2.55 -7.56
C SER A 130 -5.67 3.33 -8.74
N TYR A 131 -6.33 4.44 -8.46
CA TYR A 131 -6.88 5.31 -9.49
C TYR A 131 -5.85 6.32 -10.01
N TYR A 132 -5.63 6.30 -11.29
CA TYR A 132 -4.71 7.18 -12.02
C TYR A 132 -5.50 7.90 -13.13
N ALA A 133 -5.98 9.10 -12.87
CA ALA A 133 -6.91 9.82 -13.74
C ALA A 133 -6.38 10.11 -15.15
N ASN A 134 -5.07 10.15 -15.34
CA ASN A 134 -4.46 10.30 -16.67
C ASN A 134 -4.42 9.00 -17.50
N TYR A 135 -4.82 7.85 -16.93
CA TYR A 135 -4.80 6.55 -17.61
C TYR A 135 -6.15 5.85 -17.62
N ALA A 136 -7.02 6.13 -16.66
CA ALA A 136 -8.32 5.50 -16.54
C ALA A 136 -9.43 6.54 -16.48
N LYS A 137 -10.46 6.36 -17.29
CA LYS A 137 -11.69 7.15 -17.17
C LYS A 137 -12.48 6.71 -15.94
N PRO A 138 -13.22 7.63 -15.27
CA PRO A 138 -14.00 7.28 -14.09
C PRO A 138 -14.96 6.10 -14.31
N ASP A 139 -15.71 6.08 -15.40
CA ASP A 139 -16.69 5.04 -15.71
C ASP A 139 -16.04 3.64 -15.94
N GLU A 140 -14.86 3.59 -16.53
CA GLU A 140 -14.08 2.36 -16.70
C GLU A 140 -13.55 1.84 -15.34
N PHE A 141 -13.05 2.75 -14.52
CA PHE A 141 -12.56 2.40 -13.20
C PHE A 141 -13.68 1.95 -12.26
N ILE A 142 -14.85 2.58 -12.33
CA ILE A 142 -16.06 2.16 -11.58
C ILE A 142 -16.46 0.72 -11.96
N LYS A 143 -16.41 0.35 -13.25
CA LYS A 143 -16.67 -1.05 -13.67
C LYS A 143 -15.70 -2.04 -13.02
N SER A 144 -14.44 -1.65 -12.86
CA SER A 144 -13.46 -2.49 -12.16
C SER A 144 -13.78 -2.61 -10.66
N ILE A 145 -14.20 -1.52 -10.01
CA ILE A 145 -14.69 -1.57 -8.62
C ILE A 145 -15.87 -2.54 -8.49
N GLU A 146 -16.89 -2.40 -9.35
CA GLU A 146 -18.09 -3.24 -9.32
C GLU A 146 -17.78 -4.71 -9.60
N TYR A 147 -16.81 -4.99 -10.47
CA TYR A 147 -16.34 -6.34 -10.70
C TYR A 147 -15.77 -6.96 -9.42
N TYR A 148 -14.82 -6.28 -8.77
CA TYR A 148 -14.16 -6.84 -7.60
C TYR A 148 -15.04 -6.88 -6.34
N LYS A 149 -16.00 -5.98 -6.19
CA LYS A 149 -16.99 -6.03 -5.09
C LYS A 149 -17.77 -7.35 -4.99
N GLN A 150 -17.84 -8.09 -6.09
CA GLN A 150 -18.52 -9.40 -6.11
C GLN A 150 -17.72 -10.49 -5.38
N TYR A 151 -16.41 -10.30 -5.20
CA TYR A 151 -15.50 -11.31 -4.67
C TYR A 151 -14.75 -10.86 -3.42
N ASN A 152 -14.39 -9.57 -3.33
CA ASN A 152 -13.40 -9.06 -2.42
C ASN A 152 -13.86 -7.80 -1.70
N TYR A 153 -13.17 -7.49 -0.59
CA TYR A 153 -13.24 -6.16 -0.02
C TYR A 153 -12.40 -5.18 -0.86
N VAL A 154 -13.05 -4.16 -1.39
CA VAL A 154 -12.42 -3.17 -2.28
C VAL A 154 -12.04 -1.92 -1.50
N LEU A 155 -10.80 -1.49 -1.66
CA LEU A 155 -10.31 -0.17 -1.24
C LEU A 155 -9.84 0.60 -2.48
N VAL A 156 -10.05 1.91 -2.48
CA VAL A 156 -9.59 2.77 -3.57
C VAL A 156 -8.48 3.68 -3.08
N THR A 157 -7.35 3.65 -3.79
CA THR A 157 -6.21 4.53 -3.52
C THR A 157 -6.09 5.56 -4.63
N PHE A 158 -6.01 6.84 -4.25
CA PHE A 158 -5.82 7.94 -5.19
C PHE A 158 -4.37 8.40 -5.21
N LEU A 159 -3.88 8.71 -6.40
CA LEU A 159 -2.77 9.63 -6.57
C LEU A 159 -3.33 10.94 -7.13
N PHE A 160 -3.56 11.90 -6.23
CA PHE A 160 -4.18 13.16 -6.56
C PHE A 160 -3.25 14.03 -7.42
N ASP A 161 -3.80 14.51 -8.53
CA ASP A 161 -3.16 15.46 -9.44
C ASP A 161 -4.14 16.62 -9.68
N SER A 162 -3.70 17.85 -9.49
CA SER A 162 -4.54 19.03 -9.67
C SER A 162 -5.06 19.23 -11.10
N ASN A 163 -4.47 18.56 -12.08
CA ASN A 163 -4.92 18.60 -13.47
C ASN A 163 -6.18 17.75 -13.73
N TYR A 164 -6.53 16.84 -12.82
CA TYR A 164 -7.63 15.86 -12.98
C TYR A 164 -8.65 15.96 -11.85
N GLN A 165 -9.00 17.17 -11.43
CA GLN A 165 -9.85 17.41 -10.26
C GLN A 165 -11.25 16.81 -10.43
N ILE A 166 -11.83 16.95 -11.60
CA ILE A 166 -13.20 16.48 -11.89
C ILE A 166 -13.26 14.96 -11.79
N GLU A 167 -12.32 14.27 -12.42
CA GLU A 167 -12.23 12.80 -12.43
C GLU A 167 -12.03 12.24 -11.02
N HIS A 168 -11.19 12.89 -10.21
CA HIS A 168 -11.01 12.50 -8.81
C HIS A 168 -12.28 12.67 -7.99
N LEU A 169 -12.97 13.81 -8.13
CA LEU A 169 -14.19 14.07 -7.38
C LEU A 169 -15.33 13.14 -7.79
N GLU A 170 -15.41 12.74 -9.06
CA GLU A 170 -16.38 11.77 -9.55
C GLU A 170 -16.19 10.39 -8.86
N ILE A 171 -14.95 9.87 -8.82
CA ILE A 171 -14.67 8.61 -8.14
C ILE A 171 -14.86 8.73 -6.62
N LEU A 172 -14.45 9.84 -5.99
CA LEU A 172 -14.67 10.07 -4.56
C LEU A 172 -16.15 10.07 -4.21
N LYS A 173 -16.98 10.75 -5.02
CA LYS A 173 -18.43 10.74 -4.86
C LYS A 173 -18.98 9.31 -4.95
N TYR A 174 -18.60 8.58 -5.99
CA TYR A 174 -19.02 7.19 -6.18
C TYR A 174 -18.62 6.32 -4.96
N CYS A 175 -17.38 6.41 -4.50
CA CYS A 175 -16.90 5.66 -3.32
C CYS A 175 -17.72 5.99 -2.07
N LYS A 176 -18.01 7.27 -1.83
CA LYS A 176 -18.82 7.74 -0.70
C LYS A 176 -20.25 7.18 -0.75
N GLU A 177 -20.91 7.26 -1.90
CA GLU A 177 -22.28 6.78 -2.11
C GLU A 177 -22.38 5.24 -1.96
N ASN A 178 -21.29 4.52 -2.22
CA ASN A 178 -21.23 3.06 -2.15
C ASN A 178 -20.50 2.52 -0.91
N ASN A 179 -20.19 3.36 0.08
CA ASN A 179 -19.46 3.00 1.31
C ASN A 179 -18.12 2.30 1.06
N ILE A 180 -17.39 2.72 0.01
CA ILE A 180 -16.07 2.20 -0.30
C ILE A 180 -15.02 3.06 0.41
N ILE A 181 -14.12 2.42 1.16
CA ILE A 181 -13.01 3.13 1.79
C ILE A 181 -12.06 3.62 0.71
N CYS A 182 -11.76 4.91 0.76
CA CYS A 182 -10.80 5.52 -0.14
C CYS A 182 -9.83 6.45 0.60
N TYR A 183 -8.62 6.52 0.09
CA TYR A 183 -7.54 7.34 0.62
C TYR A 183 -6.51 7.62 -0.47
N GLY A 184 -5.59 8.52 -0.23
CA GLY A 184 -4.58 8.80 -1.23
C GLY A 184 -3.50 9.77 -0.78
N SER A 185 -2.60 10.03 -1.70
CA SER A 185 -1.55 11.03 -1.59
C SER A 185 -1.49 11.85 -2.87
N PHE A 186 -0.80 12.99 -2.82
CA PHE A 186 -0.50 13.74 -4.03
C PHE A 186 0.64 13.10 -4.81
N ILE A 187 0.61 13.27 -6.14
CA ILE A 187 1.77 13.00 -6.98
C ILE A 187 2.79 14.11 -6.73
N PHE A 188 3.92 13.76 -6.11
CA PHE A 188 5.00 14.71 -5.88
C PHE A 188 6.21 14.39 -6.75
N HIS A 189 6.59 15.34 -7.59
CA HIS A 189 8.00 15.52 -7.91
C HIS A 189 8.62 16.34 -6.77
N LYS A 190 9.81 15.97 -6.30
CA LYS A 190 10.47 16.47 -5.06
C LYS A 190 10.36 17.99 -4.79
N ASP A 191 10.19 18.79 -5.85
CA ASP A 191 10.11 20.26 -5.76
C ASP A 191 8.68 20.83 -5.82
N GLN A 192 7.65 19.98 -5.94
CA GLN A 192 6.27 20.44 -6.17
C GLN A 192 5.40 20.51 -4.91
N ILE A 193 5.83 19.94 -3.79
CA ILE A 193 5.06 20.04 -2.52
C ILE A 193 4.82 21.51 -2.16
N LYS A 194 5.83 22.38 -2.38
CA LYS A 194 5.72 23.82 -2.14
C LYS A 194 4.70 24.54 -3.00
N LYS A 195 4.22 23.92 -4.07
CA LYS A 195 3.34 24.52 -5.06
C LYS A 195 1.85 24.13 -4.89
N ILE A 196 1.54 23.27 -3.91
CA ILE A 196 0.16 22.88 -3.66
C ILE A 196 -0.54 24.02 -2.95
N ASP A 197 -1.49 24.64 -3.66
CA ASP A 197 -2.37 25.65 -3.06
C ASP A 197 -3.44 24.97 -2.20
N THR A 198 -3.19 24.97 -0.89
CA THR A 198 -4.10 24.40 0.11
C THR A 198 -5.36 25.24 0.34
N SER A 199 -5.46 26.44 -0.24
CA SER A 199 -6.64 27.31 -0.13
C SER A 199 -7.76 26.93 -1.10
N THR A 200 -7.45 26.13 -2.13
CA THR A 200 -8.41 25.74 -3.17
C THR A 200 -9.56 24.91 -2.62
N GLU A 201 -10.74 25.07 -3.23
CA GLU A 201 -11.91 24.25 -2.92
C GLU A 201 -11.62 22.76 -3.14
N TYR A 202 -10.92 22.44 -4.22
CA TYR A 202 -10.50 21.06 -4.49
C TYR A 202 -9.66 20.47 -3.36
N PHE A 203 -8.65 21.21 -2.85
CA PHE A 203 -7.83 20.72 -1.74
C PHE A 203 -8.68 20.43 -0.50
N LYS A 204 -9.59 21.32 -0.13
CA LYS A 204 -10.49 21.14 1.01
C LYS A 204 -11.36 19.89 0.87
N LEU A 205 -11.79 19.55 -0.34
CA LEU A 205 -12.60 18.37 -0.61
C LEU A 205 -11.82 17.07 -0.50
N ILE A 206 -10.52 17.05 -0.87
CA ILE A 206 -9.71 15.83 -0.84
C ILE A 206 -8.88 15.66 0.45
N GLU A 207 -8.67 16.73 1.23
CA GLU A 207 -7.86 16.69 2.45
C GLU A 207 -8.28 15.59 3.44
N PRO A 208 -9.59 15.31 3.66
CA PRO A 208 -10.02 14.22 4.55
C PRO A 208 -9.54 12.83 4.12
N TYR A 209 -9.21 12.67 2.83
CA TYR A 209 -8.78 11.40 2.25
C TYR A 209 -7.26 11.27 2.17
N LEU A 210 -6.50 12.31 2.52
CA LEU A 210 -5.05 12.24 2.50
C LEU A 210 -4.52 11.34 3.62
N ILE A 211 -3.58 10.47 3.26
CA ILE A 211 -2.91 9.59 4.22
C ILE A 211 -2.16 10.44 5.25
N LYS A 212 -2.44 10.19 6.53
CA LYS A 212 -1.74 10.82 7.66
C LYS A 212 -0.82 9.77 8.30
N ASN A 213 0.38 9.65 7.80
CA ASN A 213 1.36 8.65 8.21
C ASN A 213 2.51 9.21 9.05
N LEU A 214 2.50 10.50 9.35
CA LEU A 214 3.48 11.14 10.21
C LEU A 214 2.87 11.45 11.57
N VAL A 215 3.56 11.08 12.63
CA VAL A 215 3.10 11.30 14.00
C VAL A 215 4.18 12.04 14.77
N TYR A 216 3.81 13.20 15.29
CA TYR A 216 4.66 14.01 16.14
C TYR A 216 3.85 14.57 17.31
N ASN A 217 4.32 14.36 18.54
CA ASN A 217 3.62 14.80 19.76
C ASN A 217 2.13 14.35 19.79
N ASN A 218 1.87 13.08 19.48
CA ASN A 218 0.54 12.48 19.40
C ASN A 218 -0.41 13.08 18.35
N ASN A 219 0.08 13.97 17.47
CA ASN A 219 -0.70 14.50 16.36
C ASN A 219 -0.32 13.79 15.06
N LYS A 220 -1.33 13.51 14.23
CA LYS A 220 -1.15 12.90 12.92
C LYS A 220 -1.11 13.96 11.83
N PHE A 221 -0.15 13.83 10.93
CA PHE A 221 0.06 14.76 9.81
C PHE A 221 0.12 14.02 8.49
N ASN A 222 -0.48 14.59 7.45
CA ASN A 222 -0.18 14.21 6.08
C ASN A 222 1.14 14.87 5.62
N GLU A 223 1.62 14.46 4.45
CA GLU A 223 2.91 14.94 3.93
C GLU A 223 2.94 16.47 3.74
N ILE A 224 1.85 17.09 3.29
CA ILE A 224 1.76 18.54 3.10
C ILE A 224 1.79 19.28 4.43
N GLN A 225 1.01 18.81 5.39
CA GLN A 225 0.97 19.39 6.74
C GLN A 225 2.34 19.27 7.42
N SER A 226 3.02 18.12 7.29
CA SER A 226 4.35 17.93 7.86
C SER A 226 5.38 18.86 7.24
N TYR A 227 5.29 19.07 5.92
CA TYR A 227 6.18 19.99 5.22
C TYR A 227 5.98 21.44 5.70
N ASN A 228 4.71 21.89 5.76
CA ASN A 228 4.36 23.24 6.20
C ASN A 228 4.79 23.54 7.65
N GLN A 229 4.92 22.49 8.48
CA GLN A 229 5.37 22.59 9.87
C GLN A 229 6.85 22.26 10.06
N ASN A 230 7.63 22.12 8.99
CA ASN A 230 9.05 21.71 9.02
C ASN A 230 9.31 20.36 9.70
N LEU A 231 8.32 19.44 9.66
CA LEU A 231 8.42 18.08 10.23
C LEU A 231 8.87 17.04 9.19
N HIS A 232 9.63 17.41 8.18
CA HIS A 232 10.06 16.53 7.08
C HIS A 232 11.52 16.04 7.20
N TYR A 233 12.18 16.32 8.33
CA TYR A 233 13.51 15.80 8.68
C TYR A 233 13.36 14.61 9.61
N PHE A 234 13.73 13.40 9.13
CA PHE A 234 13.37 12.13 9.77
C PHE A 234 14.53 11.44 10.50
N LYS A 235 15.70 12.07 10.59
CA LYS A 235 16.79 11.51 11.38
C LYS A 235 16.36 11.28 12.82
N ASP A 236 16.65 10.10 13.34
CA ASP A 236 16.25 9.62 14.68
C ASP A 236 14.73 9.38 14.90
N TRP A 237 13.91 9.54 13.86
CA TRP A 237 12.50 9.14 13.96
C TRP A 237 12.35 7.62 13.84
N ASN A 238 11.42 7.06 14.60
CA ASN A 238 11.03 5.68 14.43
C ASN A 238 10.29 5.49 13.09
N CYS A 239 10.54 4.39 12.39
CA CYS A 239 9.96 4.13 11.08
C CYS A 239 9.39 2.71 11.01
N ASN A 240 8.08 2.59 10.81
CA ASN A 240 7.40 1.30 10.70
C ASN A 240 7.82 0.50 9.47
N ASN A 241 8.29 1.16 8.41
CA ASN A 241 8.76 0.48 7.20
C ASN A 241 9.94 -0.47 7.46
N LYS A 242 10.57 -0.33 8.62
CA LYS A 242 11.69 -1.18 9.03
C LYS A 242 11.32 -2.17 10.14
N THR A 243 10.08 -2.12 10.62
CA THR A 243 9.61 -2.97 11.72
C THR A 243 8.40 -3.81 11.34
N PHE A 244 7.47 -3.26 10.57
CA PHE A 244 6.19 -3.89 10.30
C PHE A 244 5.82 -3.94 8.82
N ASP A 245 6.28 -2.99 8.00
CA ASP A 245 6.04 -2.92 6.56
C ASP A 245 7.30 -3.38 5.81
N ILE A 246 7.42 -4.68 5.56
CA ILE A 246 8.62 -5.35 5.11
C ILE A 246 8.54 -5.62 3.61
N PRO A 247 9.42 -5.04 2.80
CA PRO A 247 9.44 -5.32 1.37
C PRO A 247 10.12 -6.63 1.04
N ILE A 248 9.55 -7.33 0.04
CA ILE A 248 10.18 -8.47 -0.62
C ILE A 248 10.34 -8.10 -2.08
N ASP A 249 11.56 -8.21 -2.59
CA ASP A 249 11.85 -7.90 -3.99
C ASP A 249 11.51 -9.07 -4.93
N PHE A 250 11.63 -8.84 -6.25
CA PHE A 250 11.40 -9.87 -7.28
C PHE A 250 12.49 -10.95 -7.35
N ASN A 251 13.57 -10.87 -6.55
CA ASN A 251 14.54 -11.94 -6.36
C ASN A 251 14.18 -12.82 -5.15
N GLY A 252 13.15 -12.43 -4.41
CA GLY A 252 12.73 -13.09 -3.16
C GLY A 252 13.53 -12.64 -1.95
N ASN A 253 14.32 -11.56 -2.05
CA ASN A 253 15.06 -11.03 -0.92
C ASN A 253 14.15 -10.20 -0.03
N VAL A 254 14.26 -10.41 1.27
CA VAL A 254 13.55 -9.65 2.30
C VAL A 254 14.45 -8.49 2.72
N ASN A 255 14.35 -7.37 2.02
CA ASN A 255 15.26 -6.23 2.12
C ASN A 255 14.56 -4.97 2.60
N GLN A 256 15.35 -4.04 3.14
CA GLN A 256 14.89 -2.69 3.43
C GLN A 256 14.99 -1.77 2.21
N PHE A 257 13.98 -0.91 1.99
CA PHE A 257 14.03 0.09 0.92
C PHE A 257 15.09 1.18 1.09
N CYS A 258 15.61 1.41 2.29
CA CYS A 258 16.46 2.56 2.60
C CYS A 258 17.70 2.22 3.42
N SER A 259 18.09 0.95 3.53
CA SER A 259 19.34 0.51 4.15
C SER A 259 19.74 -0.86 3.62
N ASP A 260 21.01 -1.22 3.78
CA ASP A 260 21.57 -2.52 3.38
C ASP A 260 21.31 -3.64 4.41
N ILE A 261 20.38 -3.44 5.33
CA ILE A 261 20.06 -4.45 6.35
C ILE A 261 19.14 -5.50 5.74
N GLU A 262 19.61 -6.74 5.69
CA GLU A 262 18.77 -7.91 5.42
C GLU A 262 18.05 -8.32 6.71
N TYR A 263 16.73 -8.55 6.60
CA TYR A 263 15.97 -9.13 7.71
C TYR A 263 16.26 -10.61 7.80
N ASN A 264 16.64 -11.07 8.99
CA ASN A 264 16.59 -12.48 9.29
C ASN A 264 15.31 -12.85 10.06
N ILE A 265 14.98 -14.12 10.06
CA ILE A 265 13.76 -14.65 10.64
C ILE A 265 13.66 -14.41 12.16
N ASP A 266 14.80 -14.41 12.86
CA ASP A 266 14.84 -14.20 14.30
C ASP A 266 14.53 -12.76 14.67
N MET A 267 15.00 -11.79 13.88
CA MET A 267 14.66 -10.37 14.05
C MET A 267 13.14 -10.15 13.89
N LEU A 268 12.51 -10.80 12.91
CA LEU A 268 11.08 -10.65 12.66
C LEU A 268 10.20 -11.37 13.68
N ASN A 269 10.71 -12.43 14.30
CA ASN A 269 10.03 -13.13 15.38
C ASN A 269 10.16 -12.40 16.74
N ASN A 270 11.05 -11.42 16.86
CA ASN A 270 11.21 -10.59 18.04
C ASN A 270 10.30 -9.35 17.98
N ASN A 271 9.47 -9.15 19.03
CA ASN A 271 8.53 -8.02 19.12
C ASN A 271 9.20 -6.68 19.48
N ASP A 272 10.43 -6.70 20.00
CA ASP A 272 11.10 -5.51 20.53
C ASP A 272 11.93 -4.76 19.48
N PHE A 273 11.85 -5.18 18.21
CA PHE A 273 12.64 -4.58 17.14
C PHE A 273 12.06 -3.22 16.71
N VAL A 274 12.71 -2.15 17.11
CA VAL A 274 12.41 -0.76 16.67
C VAL A 274 13.59 -0.21 15.89
N TYR A 275 13.32 0.37 14.72
CA TYR A 275 14.35 0.97 13.88
C TYR A 275 14.21 2.50 13.84
N LYS A 276 15.34 3.19 14.05
CA LYS A 276 15.44 4.64 13.87
C LYS A 276 15.92 4.99 12.47
N CYS A 277 15.32 6.02 11.89
CA CYS A 277 15.74 6.52 10.58
C CYS A 277 17.09 7.20 10.68
N GLU A 278 18.05 6.79 9.86
CA GLU A 278 19.39 7.37 9.78
C GLU A 278 19.44 8.56 8.79
N LEU A 279 18.42 8.68 7.94
CA LEU A 279 18.35 9.67 6.88
C LEU A 279 17.68 10.95 7.36
N GLU A 280 18.27 12.08 7.07
CA GLU A 280 17.65 13.39 7.32
C GLU A 280 16.38 13.57 6.48
N GLN A 281 16.39 13.12 5.22
CA GLN A 281 15.22 13.15 4.33
C GLN A 281 14.87 11.74 3.88
N CYS A 282 13.58 11.41 3.89
CA CYS A 282 13.13 10.12 3.44
C CYS A 282 13.21 10.02 1.91
N VAL A 283 14.05 9.09 1.44
CA VAL A 283 14.20 8.73 0.02
C VAL A 283 13.43 7.43 -0.31
N CYS A 284 12.78 6.84 0.69
CA CYS A 284 12.08 5.57 0.55
C CYS A 284 10.94 5.69 -0.48
N PRO A 285 10.85 4.79 -1.49
CA PRO A 285 9.74 4.76 -2.44
C PRO A 285 8.37 4.57 -1.77
N ALA A 286 8.35 3.88 -0.63
CA ALA A 286 7.14 3.64 0.16
C ALA A 286 6.87 4.72 1.22
N ARG A 287 7.53 5.89 1.15
CA ARG A 287 7.43 6.94 2.18
C ARG A 287 6.00 7.38 2.48
N ASN A 288 5.11 7.30 1.50
CA ASN A 288 3.71 7.66 1.65
C ASN A 288 2.88 6.58 2.36
N ASN A 289 3.43 5.37 2.48
CA ASN A 289 2.75 4.22 3.09
C ASN A 289 3.35 3.84 4.44
N CYS A 290 4.52 4.37 4.80
CA CYS A 290 5.16 4.06 6.07
C CYS A 290 4.90 5.14 7.11
N SER A 291 4.49 4.70 8.29
CA SER A 291 4.33 5.58 9.44
C SER A 291 5.68 5.93 10.05
N LYS A 292 5.85 7.20 10.40
CA LYS A 292 7.01 7.71 11.13
C LYS A 292 6.52 8.40 12.38
N TYR A 293 7.17 8.15 13.50
CA TYR A 293 6.80 8.75 14.78
C TYR A 293 8.04 9.13 15.59
N ARG A 294 7.90 10.18 16.36
CA ARG A 294 8.89 10.67 17.31
C ARG A 294 8.19 11.14 18.55
N ASP A 295 8.65 10.63 19.69
CA ASP A 295 8.33 11.16 21.01
C ASP A 295 9.38 12.24 21.34
N ASN A 296 8.97 13.29 22.04
CA ASN A 296 9.88 14.34 22.50
C ASN A 296 10.79 13.83 23.62
#